data_98d5c9db58d2c60e530c4f113827ddcd
#
_entry.id   98d5c9db58d2c60e530c4f113827ddcd
#
_cell.length_a   1.000
_cell.length_b   1.000
_cell.length_c   1.000
_cell.angle_alpha   90.00
_cell.angle_beta   90.00
_cell.angle_gamma   90.00
#
_symmetry.space_group_name_H-M   'P 1'
#
loop_
_entity.id
_entity.type
_entity.pdbx_description
1 polymer ?
#
loop_
_entity_poly.entity_id
_entity_poly.type
_entity_poly.pdbx_seq_one_letter_code
_entity_poly.pdbx_strand_id
1 'polypeptide(L)'
;MAYEVTMNKQGQVLGRKGQETRRRLMTATRRLLCTSSPVDLTAVAIAKAAGTSSASFYMYFDDVQDVLYALSLLAAEDMSEVISFFDRAWDHEVIEAEALRLVEAFNSVWSKHREVLRYRNLEADRGDSRFEELRMNTYVPFIEKFAQRIMSINPVGGGRRKGDAYAEATVLHAAMERLAATDPVVMERGLGSKRMN
;
A
#
# COMPACT_ATOMS: atom_id res chain seq x y z
N MET A 1 -13.57 6.56 -1.80
CA MET A 1 -14.81 5.75 -1.76
C MET A 1 -14.37 4.31 -1.65
N ALA A 2 -14.78 3.61 -0.60
CA ALA A 2 -14.43 2.21 -0.41
C ALA A 2 -14.92 1.39 -1.61
N TYR A 3 -14.06 0.57 -2.19
CA TYR A 3 -14.38 -0.34 -3.30
C TYR A 3 -15.38 -1.39 -2.80
N GLU A 4 -16.65 -1.04 -2.81
CA GLU A 4 -17.74 -1.90 -2.35
C GLU A 4 -18.04 -2.93 -3.45
N VAL A 5 -17.51 -4.13 -3.28
CA VAL A 5 -17.86 -5.26 -4.16
C VAL A 5 -19.31 -5.63 -3.91
N THR A 6 -20.16 -5.26 -4.85
CA THR A 6 -21.62 -5.44 -4.74
C THR A 6 -22.08 -6.83 -5.17
N MET A 7 -21.24 -7.61 -5.84
CA MET A 7 -21.57 -8.95 -6.38
C MET A 7 -20.52 -9.98 -5.99
N ASN A 8 -20.95 -11.24 -5.84
CA ASN A 8 -20.04 -12.38 -5.79
C ASN A 8 -19.63 -12.80 -7.22
N LYS A 9 -18.72 -13.76 -7.34
CA LYS A 9 -18.24 -14.30 -8.62
C LYS A 9 -19.34 -14.92 -9.50
N GLN A 10 -20.46 -15.30 -8.94
CA GLN A 10 -21.62 -15.86 -9.64
C GLN A 10 -22.62 -14.77 -10.08
N GLY A 11 -22.24 -13.48 -9.95
CA GLY A 11 -23.10 -12.34 -10.30
C GLY A 11 -24.24 -12.07 -9.33
N GLN A 12 -24.24 -12.71 -8.16
CA GLN A 12 -25.27 -12.50 -7.16
C GLN A 12 -24.91 -11.26 -6.32
N VAL A 13 -25.88 -10.39 -6.11
CA VAL A 13 -25.72 -9.23 -5.23
C VAL A 13 -25.39 -9.68 -3.81
N LEU A 14 -24.27 -9.17 -3.28
CA LEU A 14 -23.85 -9.44 -1.91
C LEU A 14 -24.74 -8.67 -0.94
N GLY A 15 -25.65 -9.38 -0.29
CA GLY A 15 -26.32 -8.85 0.88
C GLY A 15 -25.36 -8.72 2.07
N ARG A 16 -25.81 -8.08 3.16
CA ARG A 16 -25.03 -7.83 4.38
C ARG A 16 -24.22 -9.03 4.88
N LYS A 17 -24.81 -10.24 4.82
CA LYS A 17 -24.16 -11.48 5.26
C LYS A 17 -23.00 -11.91 4.34
N GLY A 18 -23.16 -11.68 3.03
CA GLY A 18 -22.12 -11.97 2.04
C GLY A 18 -20.92 -11.01 2.15
N GLN A 19 -21.20 -9.72 2.30
CA GLN A 19 -20.17 -8.70 2.53
C GLN A 19 -19.37 -8.99 3.81
N GLU A 20 -20.05 -9.38 4.90
CA GLU A 20 -19.39 -9.73 6.15
C GLU A 20 -18.51 -10.98 6.00
N THR A 21 -18.96 -11.99 5.25
CA THR A 21 -18.14 -13.19 4.99
C THR A 21 -16.90 -12.84 4.16
N ARG A 22 -17.06 -12.02 3.11
CA ARG A 22 -15.93 -11.54 2.30
C ARG A 22 -14.92 -10.76 3.15
N ARG A 23 -15.41 -9.85 4.00
CA ARG A 23 -14.58 -9.07 4.93
C ARG A 23 -13.80 -9.96 5.91
N ARG A 24 -14.43 -11.00 6.45
CA ARG A 24 -13.79 -11.99 7.35
C ARG A 24 -12.68 -12.75 6.65
N LEU A 25 -12.88 -13.17 5.39
CA LEU A 25 -11.87 -13.83 4.58
C LEU A 25 -10.65 -12.90 4.35
N MET A 26 -10.88 -11.65 3.96
CA MET A 26 -9.81 -10.65 3.78
C MET A 26 -9.06 -10.38 5.09
N THR A 27 -9.78 -10.25 6.21
CA THR A 27 -9.17 -10.03 7.53
C THR A 27 -8.34 -11.24 7.97
N ALA A 28 -8.82 -12.46 7.74
CA ALA A 28 -8.09 -13.69 8.03
C ALA A 28 -6.82 -13.80 7.18
N THR A 29 -6.89 -13.48 5.89
CA THR A 29 -5.74 -13.47 4.98
C THR A 29 -4.67 -12.50 5.48
N ARG A 30 -5.04 -11.25 5.80
CA ARG A 30 -4.08 -10.26 6.33
C ARG A 30 -3.42 -10.73 7.63
N ARG A 31 -4.17 -11.35 8.53
CA ARG A 31 -3.62 -11.89 9.79
C ARG A 31 -2.64 -13.03 9.53
N LEU A 32 -2.94 -13.93 8.62
CA LEU A 32 -2.05 -15.04 8.26
C LEU A 32 -0.76 -14.55 7.59
N LEU A 33 -0.80 -13.51 6.78
CA LEU A 33 0.38 -12.89 6.17
C LEU A 33 1.40 -12.37 7.20
N CYS A 34 0.96 -11.99 8.41
CA CYS A 34 1.86 -11.54 9.46
C CYS A 34 2.71 -12.67 10.06
N THR A 35 2.30 -13.94 9.88
CA THR A 35 2.92 -15.10 10.53
C THR A 35 3.37 -16.19 9.54
N SER A 36 2.98 -16.08 8.28
CA SER A 36 3.24 -17.10 7.25
C SER A 36 3.72 -16.43 5.96
N SER A 37 4.56 -17.13 5.21
CA SER A 37 4.91 -16.70 3.85
C SER A 37 3.67 -16.68 2.97
N PRO A 38 3.53 -15.69 2.04
CA PRO A 38 2.45 -15.71 1.05
C PRO A 38 2.36 -17.01 0.25
N VAL A 39 3.50 -17.68 0.01
CA VAL A 39 3.58 -18.96 -0.73
C VAL A 39 2.92 -20.11 0.04
N ASP A 40 2.88 -20.02 1.37
CA ASP A 40 2.31 -21.05 2.24
C ASP A 40 0.81 -20.86 2.50
N LEU A 41 0.24 -19.74 2.03
CA LEU A 41 -1.18 -19.47 2.18
C LEU A 41 -2.02 -20.35 1.26
N THR A 42 -3.07 -20.94 1.83
CA THR A 42 -4.04 -21.74 1.07
C THR A 42 -5.46 -21.25 1.33
N ALA A 43 -6.35 -21.42 0.35
CA ALA A 43 -7.78 -21.13 0.49
C ALA A 43 -8.40 -21.86 1.70
N VAL A 44 -7.93 -23.09 1.97
CA VAL A 44 -8.36 -23.89 3.13
C VAL A 44 -7.97 -23.24 4.44
N ALA A 45 -6.71 -22.80 4.58
CA ALA A 45 -6.20 -22.13 5.78
C ALA A 45 -6.92 -20.80 6.02
N ILE A 46 -7.13 -20.02 4.95
CA ILE A 46 -7.84 -18.74 5.03
C ILE A 46 -9.29 -18.94 5.44
N ALA A 47 -10.00 -19.88 4.80
CA ALA A 47 -11.40 -20.19 5.13
C ALA A 47 -11.54 -20.66 6.58
N LYS A 48 -10.68 -21.58 7.03
CA LYS A 48 -10.63 -22.03 8.42
C LYS A 48 -10.40 -20.87 9.40
N ALA A 49 -9.43 -20.00 9.11
CA ALA A 49 -9.13 -18.84 9.94
C ALA A 49 -10.27 -17.79 9.96
N ALA A 50 -11.06 -17.72 8.88
CA ALA A 50 -12.24 -16.88 8.77
C ALA A 50 -13.51 -17.52 9.38
N GLY A 51 -13.45 -18.76 9.87
CA GLY A 51 -14.59 -19.51 10.41
C GLY A 51 -15.64 -19.83 9.34
N THR A 52 -15.20 -20.23 8.14
CA THR A 52 -16.05 -20.60 7.01
C THR A 52 -15.47 -21.81 6.25
N SER A 53 -16.18 -22.29 5.21
CA SER A 53 -15.71 -23.40 4.39
C SER A 53 -14.89 -22.94 3.20
N SER A 54 -14.05 -23.83 2.64
CA SER A 54 -13.31 -23.57 1.40
C SER A 54 -14.26 -23.31 0.22
N ALA A 55 -15.42 -23.98 0.18
CA ALA A 55 -16.44 -23.69 -0.82
C ALA A 55 -16.93 -22.25 -0.73
N SER A 56 -17.10 -21.74 0.50
CA SER A 56 -17.46 -20.34 0.72
C SER A 56 -16.35 -19.37 0.29
N PHE A 57 -15.07 -19.73 0.44
CA PHE A 57 -13.96 -18.92 -0.06
C PHE A 57 -14.07 -18.72 -1.57
N TYR A 58 -14.27 -19.82 -2.32
CA TYR A 58 -14.37 -19.79 -3.78
C TYR A 58 -15.63 -19.10 -4.35
N MET A 59 -16.60 -18.77 -3.50
CA MET A 59 -17.69 -17.87 -3.89
C MET A 59 -17.27 -16.40 -4.02
N TYR A 60 -16.19 -16.00 -3.36
CA TYR A 60 -15.72 -14.61 -3.31
C TYR A 60 -14.40 -14.36 -4.01
N PHE A 61 -13.51 -15.34 -4.05
CA PHE A 61 -12.16 -15.24 -4.59
C PHE A 61 -11.83 -16.46 -5.42
N ASP A 62 -11.10 -16.26 -6.54
CA ASP A 62 -10.64 -17.36 -7.41
C ASP A 62 -9.57 -18.20 -6.74
N ASP A 63 -8.64 -17.53 -6.08
CA ASP A 63 -7.49 -18.10 -5.41
C ASP A 63 -6.95 -17.16 -4.32
N VAL A 64 -5.82 -17.53 -3.76
CA VAL A 64 -5.13 -16.71 -2.75
C VAL A 64 -4.62 -15.40 -3.34
N GLN A 65 -4.18 -15.40 -4.59
CA GLN A 65 -3.67 -14.21 -5.27
C GLN A 65 -4.80 -13.17 -5.44
N ASP A 66 -6.02 -13.61 -5.73
CA ASP A 66 -7.18 -12.74 -5.89
C ASP A 66 -7.57 -12.02 -4.57
N VAL A 67 -7.56 -12.73 -3.43
CA VAL A 67 -7.81 -12.07 -2.14
C VAL A 67 -6.67 -11.13 -1.75
N LEU A 68 -5.43 -11.42 -2.13
CA LEU A 68 -4.28 -10.53 -1.91
C LEU A 68 -4.33 -9.30 -2.81
N TYR A 69 -4.81 -9.45 -4.05
CA TYR A 69 -5.09 -8.32 -4.93
C TYR A 69 -6.18 -7.41 -4.35
N ALA A 70 -7.28 -7.99 -3.86
CA ALA A 70 -8.33 -7.21 -3.19
C ALA A 70 -7.84 -6.44 -1.95
N LEU A 71 -6.92 -7.02 -1.17
CA LEU A 71 -6.25 -6.33 -0.07
C LEU A 71 -5.31 -5.22 -0.55
N SER A 72 -4.65 -5.42 -1.69
CA SER A 72 -3.77 -4.42 -2.30
C SER A 72 -4.55 -3.20 -2.81
N LEU A 73 -5.79 -3.39 -3.29
CA LEU A 73 -6.69 -2.30 -3.64
C LEU A 73 -7.04 -1.43 -2.43
N LEU A 74 -7.32 -2.03 -1.27
CA LEU A 74 -7.56 -1.27 -0.03
C LEU A 74 -6.32 -0.46 0.42
N ALA A 75 -5.14 -1.05 0.26
CA ALA A 75 -3.90 -0.32 0.57
C ALA A 75 -3.68 0.86 -0.39
N ALA A 76 -4.06 0.74 -1.66
CA ALA A 76 -3.99 1.82 -2.64
C ALA A 76 -5.00 2.94 -2.32
N GLU A 77 -6.20 2.60 -1.83
CA GLU A 77 -7.18 3.59 -1.34
C GLU A 77 -6.61 4.42 -0.18
N ASP A 78 -6.06 3.76 0.85
CA ASP A 78 -5.42 4.44 1.98
C ASP A 78 -4.23 5.32 1.50
N MET A 79 -3.46 4.88 0.51
CA MET A 79 -2.36 5.66 -0.05
C MET A 79 -2.85 6.90 -0.80
N SER A 80 -4.03 6.88 -1.40
CA SER A 80 -4.61 8.05 -2.07
C SER A 80 -4.86 9.21 -1.10
N GLU A 81 -5.16 8.93 0.16
CA GLU A 81 -5.27 9.95 1.22
C GLU A 81 -3.91 10.61 1.50
N VAL A 82 -2.82 9.82 1.49
CA VAL A 82 -1.46 10.35 1.64
C VAL A 82 -1.10 11.28 0.49
N ILE A 83 -1.47 10.94 -0.75
CA ILE A 83 -1.24 11.77 -1.93
C ILE A 83 -1.95 13.13 -1.79
N SER A 84 -3.08 13.19 -1.10
CA SER A 84 -3.81 14.45 -0.87
C SER A 84 -3.05 15.48 -0.02
N PHE A 85 -2.02 15.06 0.72
CA PHE A 85 -1.15 16.00 1.46
C PHE A 85 -0.42 16.97 0.54
N PHE A 86 -0.12 16.58 -0.69
CA PHE A 86 0.49 17.47 -1.66
C PHE A 86 -0.44 18.59 -2.16
N ASP A 87 -1.73 18.50 -1.92
CA ASP A 87 -2.71 19.54 -2.30
C ASP A 87 -2.82 20.66 -1.23
N ARG A 88 -2.16 20.50 -0.07
CA ARG A 88 -2.09 21.51 0.99
C ARG A 88 -1.10 22.63 0.64
N ALA A 89 -1.21 23.77 1.33
CA ALA A 89 -0.21 24.83 1.23
C ALA A 89 1.09 24.39 1.91
N TRP A 90 2.21 24.58 1.22
CA TRP A 90 3.57 24.27 1.70
C TRP A 90 4.43 25.53 1.57
N ASP A 91 4.10 26.58 2.32
CA ASP A 91 4.93 27.77 2.42
C ASP A 91 6.13 27.55 3.34
N HIS A 92 7.05 28.51 3.36
CA HIS A 92 8.30 28.39 4.11
C HIS A 92 8.12 28.22 5.61
N GLU A 93 6.99 28.66 6.16
CA GLU A 93 6.74 28.60 7.61
C GLU A 93 6.29 27.19 8.05
N VAL A 94 5.62 26.44 7.18
CA VAL A 94 5.02 25.14 7.52
C VAL A 94 5.66 23.96 6.81
N ILE A 95 6.61 24.18 5.90
CA ILE A 95 7.16 23.13 5.02
C ILE A 95 7.71 21.92 5.78
N GLU A 96 8.46 22.16 6.87
CA GLU A 96 9.02 21.06 7.68
C GLU A 96 7.92 20.25 8.35
N ALA A 97 6.91 20.93 8.88
CA ALA A 97 5.79 20.29 9.54
C ALA A 97 4.93 19.47 8.53
N GLU A 98 4.68 20.01 7.34
CA GLU A 98 3.94 19.27 6.30
C GLU A 98 4.74 18.11 5.73
N ALA A 99 6.05 18.25 5.55
CA ALA A 99 6.93 17.16 5.16
C ALA A 99 6.94 16.03 6.20
N LEU A 100 7.03 16.35 7.48
CA LEU A 100 6.95 15.37 8.56
C LEU A 100 5.60 14.63 8.54
N ARG A 101 4.49 15.37 8.44
CA ARG A 101 3.14 14.80 8.36
C ARG A 101 2.98 13.86 7.17
N LEU A 102 3.54 14.22 6.01
CA LEU A 102 3.53 13.36 4.82
C LEU A 102 4.26 12.03 5.11
N VAL A 103 5.46 12.10 5.69
CA VAL A 103 6.26 10.91 6.03
C VAL A 103 5.54 10.04 7.07
N GLU A 104 4.96 10.65 8.10
CA GLU A 104 4.18 9.94 9.13
C GLU A 104 2.94 9.26 8.53
N ALA A 105 2.19 9.95 7.67
CA ALA A 105 1.02 9.39 6.99
C ALA A 105 1.41 8.22 6.07
N PHE A 106 2.50 8.38 5.29
CA PHE A 106 3.04 7.32 4.45
C PHE A 106 3.45 6.09 5.28
N ASN A 107 4.20 6.29 6.37
CA ASN A 107 4.60 5.21 7.26
C ASN A 107 3.42 4.55 7.96
N SER A 108 2.36 5.29 8.28
CA SER A 108 1.13 4.76 8.87
C SER A 108 0.43 3.78 7.91
N VAL A 109 0.28 4.15 6.63
CA VAL A 109 -0.29 3.25 5.61
C VAL A 109 0.57 2.00 5.44
N TRP A 110 1.90 2.17 5.35
CA TRP A 110 2.81 1.04 5.25
C TRP A 110 2.75 0.13 6.48
N SER A 111 2.71 0.67 7.68
CA SER A 111 2.58 -0.12 8.92
C SER A 111 1.29 -0.94 8.94
N LYS A 112 0.20 -0.37 8.46
CA LYS A 112 -1.11 -1.03 8.37
C LYS A 112 -1.14 -2.15 7.33
N HIS A 113 -0.40 -2.00 6.21
CA HIS A 113 -0.51 -2.86 5.04
C HIS A 113 0.82 -3.51 4.62
N ARG A 114 1.86 -3.48 5.45
CA ARG A 114 3.24 -3.84 5.08
C ARG A 114 3.34 -5.14 4.30
N GLU A 115 2.79 -6.22 4.83
CA GLU A 115 2.91 -7.53 4.20
C GLU A 115 2.16 -7.62 2.86
N VAL A 116 1.02 -6.94 2.77
CA VAL A 116 0.23 -6.83 1.54
C VAL A 116 0.98 -6.02 0.48
N LEU A 117 1.56 -4.87 0.86
CA LEU A 117 2.33 -4.00 -0.05
C LEU A 117 3.61 -4.67 -0.52
N ARG A 118 4.30 -5.41 0.35
CA ARG A 118 5.47 -6.22 -0.02
C ARG A 118 5.09 -7.32 -1.02
N TYR A 119 3.95 -7.99 -0.80
CA TYR A 119 3.44 -8.99 -1.74
C TYR A 119 3.08 -8.36 -3.08
N ARG A 120 2.34 -7.24 -3.09
CA ARG A 120 2.01 -6.49 -4.32
C ARG A 120 3.27 -6.19 -5.15
N ASN A 121 4.30 -5.66 -4.50
CA ASN A 121 5.54 -5.30 -5.18
C ASN A 121 6.25 -6.54 -5.74
N LEU A 122 6.29 -7.63 -4.99
CA LEU A 122 6.88 -8.90 -5.42
C LEU A 122 6.18 -9.46 -6.65
N GLU A 123 4.84 -9.47 -6.69
CA GLU A 123 4.09 -10.00 -7.84
C GLU A 123 4.21 -9.08 -9.06
N ALA A 124 4.23 -7.76 -8.86
CA ALA A 124 4.52 -6.81 -9.92
C ALA A 124 5.93 -7.05 -10.52
N ASP A 125 6.95 -7.27 -9.69
CA ASP A 125 8.32 -7.56 -10.13
C ASP A 125 8.44 -8.93 -10.83
N ARG A 126 7.52 -9.86 -10.55
CA ARG A 126 7.39 -11.15 -11.25
C ARG A 126 6.64 -11.05 -12.58
N GLY A 127 6.06 -9.90 -12.89
CA GLY A 127 5.35 -9.64 -14.15
C GLY A 127 3.84 -9.90 -14.10
N ASP A 128 3.22 -10.00 -12.92
CA ASP A 128 1.76 -9.97 -12.85
C ASP A 128 1.25 -8.56 -13.16
N SER A 129 0.64 -8.41 -14.33
CA SER A 129 0.20 -7.12 -14.88
C SER A 129 -0.83 -6.39 -14.00
N ARG A 130 -1.67 -7.12 -13.25
CA ARG A 130 -2.67 -6.52 -12.35
C ARG A 130 -1.97 -5.79 -11.18
N PHE A 131 -0.97 -6.45 -10.58
CA PHE A 131 -0.20 -5.87 -9.48
C PHE A 131 0.74 -4.77 -9.97
N GLU A 132 1.31 -4.92 -11.17
CA GLU A 132 2.12 -3.88 -11.81
C GLU A 132 1.29 -2.62 -12.07
N GLU A 133 0.12 -2.74 -12.71
CA GLU A 133 -0.78 -1.63 -12.96
C GLU A 133 -1.21 -0.93 -11.66
N LEU A 134 -1.61 -1.71 -10.64
CA LEU A 134 -2.00 -1.17 -9.35
C LEU A 134 -0.85 -0.42 -8.66
N ARG A 135 0.38 -0.94 -8.74
CA ARG A 135 1.59 -0.28 -8.23
C ARG A 135 1.84 1.04 -8.97
N MET A 136 1.79 1.03 -10.30
CA MET A 136 2.02 2.23 -11.11
C MET A 136 0.94 3.29 -10.87
N ASN A 137 -0.33 2.89 -10.76
CA ASN A 137 -1.44 3.80 -10.46
C ASN A 137 -1.33 4.44 -9.06
N THR A 138 -0.51 3.88 -8.17
CA THR A 138 -0.22 4.45 -6.85
C THR A 138 1.06 5.31 -6.89
N TYR A 139 2.12 4.85 -7.52
CA TYR A 139 3.44 5.49 -7.49
C TYR A 139 3.53 6.71 -8.39
N VAL A 140 3.00 6.62 -9.61
CA VAL A 140 3.12 7.72 -10.57
C VAL A 140 2.47 9.00 -10.05
N PRO A 141 1.22 9.01 -9.55
CA PRO A 141 0.62 10.22 -9.00
C PRO A 141 1.37 10.78 -7.78
N PHE A 142 1.91 9.90 -6.93
CA PHE A 142 2.73 10.33 -5.79
C PHE A 142 3.99 11.06 -6.27
N ILE A 143 4.76 10.46 -7.18
CA ILE A 143 6.01 11.03 -7.71
C ILE A 143 5.72 12.33 -8.46
N GLU A 144 4.66 12.39 -9.27
CA GLU A 144 4.28 13.59 -10.00
C GLU A 144 3.96 14.77 -9.06
N LYS A 145 3.11 14.55 -8.07
CA LYS A 145 2.76 15.58 -7.10
C LYS A 145 3.95 15.99 -6.24
N PHE A 146 4.80 15.03 -5.86
CA PHE A 146 6.01 15.33 -5.11
C PHE A 146 6.99 16.19 -5.94
N ALA A 147 7.23 15.82 -7.21
CA ALA A 147 8.06 16.63 -8.11
C ALA A 147 7.50 18.04 -8.32
N GLN A 148 6.18 18.18 -8.49
CA GLN A 148 5.53 19.49 -8.58
C GLN A 148 5.75 20.30 -7.30
N ARG A 149 5.68 19.66 -6.13
CA ARG A 149 5.93 20.33 -4.86
C ARG A 149 7.39 20.78 -4.72
N ILE A 150 8.35 19.92 -5.09
CA ILE A 150 9.79 20.27 -5.12
C ILE A 150 10.04 21.48 -6.01
N MET A 151 9.39 21.56 -7.18
CA MET A 151 9.50 22.71 -8.07
C MET A 151 8.89 23.99 -7.48
N SER A 152 7.76 23.89 -6.79
CA SER A 152 7.07 25.04 -6.21
C SER A 152 7.81 25.70 -5.03
N ILE A 153 8.55 24.90 -4.25
CA ILE A 153 9.32 25.36 -3.09
C ILE A 153 10.62 26.04 -3.52
N ASN A 154 11.19 25.62 -4.65
CA ASN A 154 12.41 26.19 -5.21
C ASN A 154 12.09 26.92 -6.52
N PRO A 155 11.44 28.10 -6.47
CA PRO A 155 11.11 28.83 -7.67
C PRO A 155 12.37 29.27 -8.42
N VAL A 156 12.28 29.15 -9.71
CA VAL A 156 13.29 29.30 -10.72
C VAL A 156 14.17 30.55 -10.53
N GLY A 157 15.38 30.36 -10.09
CA GLY A 157 16.49 31.30 -10.10
C GLY A 157 17.85 30.59 -10.24
N GLY A 158 17.86 29.26 -10.04
CA GLY A 158 19.06 28.44 -9.99
C GLY A 158 19.15 27.33 -11.05
N GLY A 159 18.41 27.38 -12.15
CA GLY A 159 18.61 26.44 -13.27
C GLY A 159 18.15 25.00 -13.05
N ARG A 160 17.28 24.72 -12.03
CA ARG A 160 16.75 23.37 -11.78
C ARG A 160 15.86 22.93 -12.94
N ARG A 161 16.19 21.84 -13.59
CA ARG A 161 15.40 21.28 -14.70
C ARG A 161 14.22 20.48 -14.13
N LYS A 162 13.12 20.43 -14.88
CA LYS A 162 11.96 19.60 -14.52
C LYS A 162 12.36 18.14 -14.26
N GLY A 163 13.26 17.58 -15.09
CA GLY A 163 13.79 16.23 -14.94
C GLY A 163 14.51 15.98 -13.61
N ASP A 164 15.21 16.98 -13.09
CA ASP A 164 15.92 16.87 -11.80
C ASP A 164 14.93 16.73 -10.62
N ALA A 165 13.82 17.46 -10.65
CA ALA A 165 12.77 17.36 -9.62
C ALA A 165 12.07 15.98 -9.65
N TYR A 166 11.83 15.42 -10.83
CA TYR A 166 11.28 14.06 -10.95
C TYR A 166 12.26 13.00 -10.46
N ALA A 167 13.55 13.11 -10.80
CA ALA A 167 14.57 12.20 -10.29
C ALA A 167 14.67 12.25 -8.77
N GLU A 168 14.66 13.46 -8.19
CA GLU A 168 14.68 13.67 -6.75
C GLU A 168 13.43 13.08 -6.06
N ALA A 169 12.24 13.35 -6.58
CA ALA A 169 11.00 12.77 -6.08
C ALA A 169 10.99 11.25 -6.13
N THR A 170 11.53 10.67 -7.21
CA THR A 170 11.64 9.22 -7.37
C THR A 170 12.59 8.62 -6.33
N VAL A 171 13.76 9.22 -6.12
CA VAL A 171 14.73 8.75 -5.12
C VAL A 171 14.15 8.85 -3.70
N LEU A 172 13.50 9.97 -3.36
CA LEU A 172 12.87 10.15 -2.06
C LEU A 172 11.73 9.15 -1.82
N HIS A 173 10.87 8.94 -2.83
CA HIS A 173 9.82 7.93 -2.75
C HIS A 173 10.39 6.53 -2.53
N ALA A 174 11.40 6.13 -3.31
CA ALA A 174 12.03 4.82 -3.19
C ALA A 174 12.68 4.63 -1.80
N ALA A 175 13.31 5.67 -1.26
CA ALA A 175 13.90 5.65 0.09
C ALA A 175 12.81 5.50 1.17
N MET A 176 11.72 6.28 1.08
CA MET A 176 10.58 6.19 2.01
C MET A 176 9.96 4.78 1.96
N GLU A 177 9.73 4.25 0.77
CA GLU A 177 9.18 2.92 0.58
C GLU A 177 10.10 1.85 1.17
N ARG A 178 11.39 1.89 0.87
CA ARG A 178 12.35 0.91 1.39
C ARG A 178 12.42 0.91 2.90
N LEU A 179 12.42 2.07 3.53
CA LEU A 179 12.42 2.20 4.99
C LEU A 179 11.12 1.66 5.58
N ALA A 180 9.97 2.06 5.03
CA ALA A 180 8.66 1.62 5.51
C ALA A 180 8.39 0.12 5.31
N ALA A 181 8.93 -0.48 4.23
CA ALA A 181 8.84 -1.90 3.96
C ALA A 181 9.69 -2.76 4.92
N THR A 182 10.68 -2.17 5.58
CA THR A 182 11.57 -2.89 6.51
C THR A 182 10.87 -3.05 7.86
N ASP A 183 10.94 -4.26 8.42
CA ASP A 183 10.39 -4.52 9.75
C ASP A 183 11.23 -3.73 10.80
N PRO A 184 10.60 -2.91 11.68
CA PRO A 184 11.29 -2.17 12.72
C PRO A 184 12.17 -3.06 13.60
N VAL A 185 11.72 -4.27 13.93
CA VAL A 185 12.50 -5.23 14.73
C VAL A 185 13.79 -5.66 14.01
N VAL A 186 13.73 -5.83 12.68
CA VAL A 186 14.93 -6.15 11.87
C VAL A 186 15.86 -4.93 11.80
N MET A 187 15.32 -3.73 11.70
CA MET A 187 16.11 -2.48 11.72
C MET A 187 16.85 -2.31 13.05
N GLU A 188 16.15 -2.50 14.17
CA GLU A 188 16.75 -2.40 15.51
C GLU A 188 17.89 -3.43 15.72
N ARG A 189 17.71 -4.65 15.24
CA ARG A 189 18.75 -5.70 15.28
C ARG A 189 19.96 -5.37 14.42
N GLY A 190 19.72 -4.83 13.21
CA GLY A 190 20.76 -4.55 12.22
C GLY A 190 21.57 -3.29 12.51
N LEU A 191 20.92 -2.22 12.97
CA LEU A 191 21.56 -0.91 13.18
C LEU A 191 21.98 -0.66 14.64
N GLY A 192 21.48 -1.47 15.57
CA GLY A 192 21.66 -1.30 17.01
C GLY A 192 20.89 -0.10 17.57
N SER A 193 20.31 -0.27 18.75
CA SER A 193 19.47 0.75 19.42
C SER A 193 20.16 2.11 19.66
N LYS A 194 21.50 2.17 19.61
CA LYS A 194 22.29 3.39 19.84
C LYS A 194 22.40 4.33 18.64
N ARG A 195 21.90 3.96 17.45
CA ARG A 195 22.02 4.76 16.22
C ARG A 195 20.71 5.41 15.75
N MET A 196 19.61 5.18 16.47
CA MET A 196 18.30 5.70 16.13
C MET A 196 17.76 6.74 17.13
N ASN A 197 18.60 7.18 18.09
CA ASN A 197 18.31 8.29 18.99
C ASN A 197 19.12 9.51 18.59
#